data_373cbc7b9cfc00a884a1227191722bf1
#
_entry.id   373cbc7b9cfc00a884a1227191722bf1
#
_cell.length_a   1.000
_cell.length_b   1.000
_cell.length_c   1.000
_cell.angle_alpha   90.00
_cell.angle_beta   90.00
_cell.angle_gamma   90.00
#
_symmetry.space_group_name_H-M   'P 1'
#
loop_
_entity.id
_entity.type
_entity.pdbx_description
1 polymer ?
#
loop_
_entity_poly.entity_id
_entity_poly.type
_entity_poly.pdbx_seq_one_letter_code
_entity_poly.pdbx_strand_id
1 'polypeptide(L)'
;MPHRDDPRDRALAKPLVLGDHEATITDDIDQLAEHISLTVPVRDIAPLGAAQTFRHRSSYRIAGDMGLAAACATPTRLWVDESRDCAVVLLKQGHARYALDGHAFLASAGSTGMFLPGMEYLQETSLASGLIYNLSPQLLARYLCEASGGTLHLDDALHLLRQPQAINLEHPAMQQVLFGLQVLIRTIDTMGPMQQPDSRPLVQLQEGIYALTAALLKPDDAPRALNSWQPMPMGSLD
;
A
#
# COMPACT_ATOMS: atom_id res chain seq x y z
N MET A 1 -5.71 23.10 -25.85
CA MET A 1 -4.46 22.32 -25.89
C MET A 1 -3.99 22.15 -24.45
N PRO A 2 -3.81 20.95 -23.91
CA PRO A 2 -3.30 20.79 -22.56
C PRO A 2 -1.85 21.27 -22.52
N HIS A 3 -1.53 22.09 -21.54
CA HIS A 3 -0.16 22.55 -21.24
C HIS A 3 0.72 21.33 -20.91
N ARG A 4 1.56 20.89 -21.84
CA ARG A 4 2.50 19.76 -21.70
C ARG A 4 3.58 19.92 -20.60
N ASP A 5 3.56 21.01 -19.84
CA ASP A 5 4.60 21.37 -18.88
C ASP A 5 4.18 21.36 -17.40
N ASP A 6 2.94 20.92 -17.07
CA ASP A 6 2.54 20.80 -15.69
C ASP A 6 3.33 19.65 -15.02
N PRO A 7 4.03 19.89 -13.89
CA PRO A 7 4.71 18.83 -13.14
C PRO A 7 3.81 17.66 -12.75
N ARG A 8 2.49 17.91 -12.62
CA ARG A 8 1.47 16.91 -12.31
C ARG A 8 1.28 15.94 -13.48
N ASP A 9 1.17 16.46 -14.71
CA ASP A 9 1.06 15.63 -15.91
C ASP A 9 2.31 14.77 -16.11
N ARG A 10 3.50 15.29 -15.82
CA ARG A 10 4.76 14.53 -15.86
C ARG A 10 4.80 13.42 -14.80
N ALA A 11 4.28 13.68 -13.59
CA ALA A 11 4.23 12.68 -12.54
C ALA A 11 3.25 11.54 -12.88
N LEU A 12 2.07 11.90 -13.41
CA LEU A 12 1.07 10.92 -13.87
C LEU A 12 1.51 10.14 -15.12
N ALA A 13 2.43 10.69 -15.91
CA ALA A 13 2.97 10.02 -17.11
C ALA A 13 4.01 8.92 -16.78
N LYS A 14 4.52 8.85 -15.53
CA LYS A 14 5.47 7.80 -15.14
C LYS A 14 4.78 6.44 -15.08
N PRO A 15 5.44 5.36 -15.55
CA PRO A 15 4.86 4.02 -15.49
C PRO A 15 4.46 3.61 -14.08
N LEU A 16 3.29 3.00 -13.95
CA LEU A 16 2.84 2.38 -12.71
C LEU A 16 3.69 1.14 -12.37
N VAL A 17 3.67 0.72 -11.11
CA VAL A 17 4.40 -0.47 -10.64
C VAL A 17 3.86 -1.75 -11.29
N LEU A 18 2.55 -1.79 -11.53
CA LEU A 18 1.84 -2.89 -12.21
C LEU A 18 1.67 -2.64 -13.72
N GLY A 19 2.58 -1.84 -14.33
CA GLY A 19 2.47 -1.49 -15.75
C GLY A 19 1.27 -0.62 -16.08
N ASP A 20 1.17 -0.25 -17.36
CA ASP A 20 0.19 0.72 -17.84
C ASP A 20 -0.84 0.13 -18.81
N HIS A 21 -0.66 -1.12 -19.24
CA HIS A 21 -1.45 -1.72 -20.32
C HIS A 21 -2.94 -1.91 -19.98
N GLU A 22 -3.29 -1.87 -18.68
CA GLU A 22 -4.69 -1.88 -18.21
C GLU A 22 -4.94 -0.76 -17.21
N ALA A 23 -4.16 0.30 -17.27
CA ALA A 23 -4.35 1.43 -16.37
C ALA A 23 -5.62 2.19 -16.71
N THR A 24 -6.47 2.38 -15.72
CA THR A 24 -7.62 3.30 -15.78
C THR A 24 -7.16 4.70 -15.43
N ILE A 25 -7.58 5.68 -16.22
CA ILE A 25 -7.33 7.10 -15.98
C ILE A 25 -8.68 7.76 -15.76
N THR A 26 -8.82 8.51 -14.68
CA THR A 26 -10.03 9.27 -14.38
C THR A 26 -9.70 10.66 -13.80
N ASP A 27 -10.55 11.61 -14.09
CA ASP A 27 -10.62 12.93 -13.45
C ASP A 27 -11.94 13.09 -12.66
N ASP A 28 -12.70 12.01 -12.56
CA ASP A 28 -13.93 11.89 -11.81
C ASP A 28 -13.66 11.19 -10.48
N ILE A 29 -14.00 11.88 -9.37
CA ILE A 29 -13.77 11.38 -8.02
C ILE A 29 -14.71 10.21 -7.69
N ASP A 30 -15.92 10.19 -8.23
CA ASP A 30 -16.89 9.12 -7.97
C ASP A 30 -16.46 7.82 -8.69
N GLN A 31 -15.95 7.91 -9.90
CA GLN A 31 -15.31 6.77 -10.56
C GLN A 31 -14.10 6.25 -9.79
N LEU A 32 -13.31 7.15 -9.19
CA LEU A 32 -12.21 6.72 -8.34
C LEU A 32 -12.71 5.98 -7.10
N ALA A 33 -13.76 6.47 -6.43
CA ALA A 33 -14.36 5.81 -5.27
C ALA A 33 -14.78 4.38 -5.62
N GLU A 34 -15.43 4.17 -6.76
CA GLU A 34 -15.80 2.83 -7.24
C GLU A 34 -14.58 1.92 -7.45
N HIS A 35 -13.52 2.44 -8.10
CA HIS A 35 -12.32 1.65 -8.36
C HIS A 35 -11.56 1.28 -7.07
N ILE A 36 -11.40 2.21 -6.13
CA ILE A 36 -10.70 1.93 -4.86
C ILE A 36 -11.52 0.94 -4.01
N SER A 37 -12.86 1.00 -4.08
CA SER A 37 -13.74 0.09 -3.34
C SER A 37 -13.56 -1.39 -3.72
N LEU A 38 -12.89 -1.68 -4.83
CA LEU A 38 -12.46 -3.04 -5.18
C LEU A 38 -11.33 -3.57 -4.28
N THR A 39 -10.59 -2.68 -3.63
CA THR A 39 -9.43 -3.04 -2.77
C THR A 39 -9.68 -2.74 -1.30
N VAL A 40 -10.30 -1.62 -1.00
CA VAL A 40 -10.57 -1.18 0.38
C VAL A 40 -11.98 -0.59 0.48
N PRO A 41 -12.67 -0.74 1.63
CA PRO A 41 -14.01 -0.17 1.82
C PRO A 41 -13.91 1.35 1.99
N VAL A 42 -14.18 2.09 0.91
CA VAL A 42 -14.16 3.56 0.91
C VAL A 42 -15.44 4.10 1.52
N ARG A 43 -15.32 4.93 2.57
CA ARG A 43 -16.43 5.69 3.15
C ARG A 43 -16.60 7.04 2.45
N ASP A 44 -15.48 7.73 2.20
CA ASP A 44 -15.47 9.06 1.58
C ASP A 44 -14.14 9.31 0.88
N ILE A 45 -14.17 10.08 -0.19
CA ILE A 45 -12.99 10.53 -0.92
C ILE A 45 -13.19 11.93 -1.46
N ALA A 46 -12.17 12.78 -1.30
CA ALA A 46 -12.18 14.14 -1.80
C ALA A 46 -10.81 14.57 -2.33
N PRO A 47 -10.75 15.40 -3.38
CA PRO A 47 -9.51 16.01 -3.80
C PRO A 47 -9.06 17.04 -2.75
N LEU A 48 -7.75 17.10 -2.47
CA LEU A 48 -7.15 18.18 -1.70
C LEU A 48 -6.73 19.29 -2.66
N GLY A 49 -7.57 20.32 -2.78
CA GLY A 49 -7.40 21.42 -3.72
C GLY A 49 -8.62 21.59 -4.64
N ALA A 50 -8.42 22.32 -5.74
CA ALA A 50 -9.51 22.54 -6.69
C ALA A 50 -9.90 21.23 -7.40
N ALA A 51 -11.17 20.86 -7.35
CA ALA A 51 -11.69 19.62 -7.96
C ALA A 51 -11.33 19.49 -9.45
N GLN A 52 -11.28 20.60 -10.18
CA GLN A 52 -10.92 20.65 -11.61
C GLN A 52 -9.49 20.21 -11.92
N THR A 53 -8.63 20.10 -10.90
CA THR A 53 -7.24 19.66 -11.05
C THR A 53 -7.05 18.21 -10.63
N PHE A 54 -8.12 17.52 -10.24
CA PHE A 54 -8.06 16.11 -9.88
C PHE A 54 -7.67 15.25 -11.08
N ARG A 55 -6.76 14.35 -10.87
CA ARG A 55 -6.34 13.32 -11.83
C ARG A 55 -5.89 12.09 -11.06
N HIS A 56 -6.31 10.94 -11.54
CA HIS A 56 -5.92 9.65 -11.00
C HIS A 56 -5.64 8.67 -12.12
N ARG A 57 -4.66 7.81 -11.90
CA ARG A 57 -4.33 6.69 -12.78
C ARG A 57 -4.00 5.48 -11.91
N SER A 58 -4.64 4.35 -12.20
CA SER A 58 -4.42 3.12 -11.45
C SER A 58 -4.46 1.89 -12.32
N SER A 59 -3.81 0.84 -11.85
CA SER A 59 -3.88 -0.52 -12.38
C SER A 59 -4.11 -1.48 -11.22
N TYR A 60 -4.91 -2.51 -11.44
CA TYR A 60 -5.31 -3.47 -10.42
C TYR A 60 -5.06 -4.90 -10.90
N ARG A 61 -4.62 -5.77 -9.99
CA ARG A 61 -4.41 -7.21 -10.22
C ARG A 61 -4.90 -8.02 -9.03
N ILE A 62 -5.29 -9.25 -9.31
CA ILE A 62 -5.62 -10.25 -8.28
C ILE A 62 -4.66 -11.43 -8.41
N ALA A 63 -4.10 -11.88 -7.29
CA ALA A 63 -3.29 -13.08 -7.21
C ALA A 63 -3.78 -13.92 -6.02
N GLY A 64 -4.47 -15.02 -6.28
CA GLY A 64 -5.20 -15.75 -5.26
C GLY A 64 -6.31 -14.91 -4.65
N ASP A 65 -6.25 -14.71 -3.33
CA ASP A 65 -7.17 -13.83 -2.57
C ASP A 65 -6.59 -12.42 -2.34
N MET A 66 -5.40 -12.14 -2.84
CA MET A 66 -4.71 -10.86 -2.65
C MET A 66 -5.01 -9.89 -3.78
N GLY A 67 -5.47 -8.68 -3.43
CA GLY A 67 -5.57 -7.54 -4.33
C GLY A 67 -4.30 -6.71 -4.33
N LEU A 68 -3.81 -6.34 -5.54
CA LEU A 68 -2.70 -5.42 -5.72
C LEU A 68 -3.19 -4.23 -6.54
N ALA A 69 -2.98 -3.02 -6.05
CA ALA A 69 -3.30 -1.79 -6.76
C ALA A 69 -2.06 -0.90 -6.87
N ALA A 70 -1.72 -0.50 -8.07
CA ALA A 70 -0.75 0.56 -8.30
C ALA A 70 -1.47 1.83 -8.72
N ALA A 71 -1.15 2.94 -8.11
CA ALA A 71 -1.82 4.19 -8.38
C ALA A 71 -0.85 5.36 -8.45
N CYS A 72 -1.25 6.39 -9.20
CA CYS A 72 -0.70 7.72 -9.17
C CYS A 72 -1.86 8.71 -9.13
N ALA A 73 -1.86 9.61 -8.15
CA ALA A 73 -2.95 10.56 -7.94
C ALA A 73 -2.42 11.95 -7.57
N THR A 74 -3.17 12.98 -7.98
CA THR A 74 -3.07 14.31 -7.38
C THR A 74 -3.48 14.26 -5.91
N PRO A 75 -3.18 15.27 -5.10
CA PRO A 75 -3.49 15.25 -3.67
C PRO A 75 -4.95 14.91 -3.38
N THR A 76 -5.16 13.90 -2.54
CA THR A 76 -6.48 13.39 -2.16
C THR A 76 -6.56 13.12 -0.67
N ARG A 77 -7.78 13.23 -0.13
CA ARG A 77 -8.19 12.74 1.17
C ARG A 77 -9.09 11.53 0.97
N LEU A 78 -8.81 10.45 1.68
CA LEU A 78 -9.55 9.19 1.61
C LEU A 78 -9.89 8.73 3.02
N TRP A 79 -11.16 8.45 3.28
CA TRP A 79 -11.62 7.81 4.50
C TRP A 79 -11.99 6.36 4.20
N VAL A 80 -11.32 5.45 4.87
CA VAL A 80 -11.48 3.99 4.70
C VAL A 80 -12.14 3.41 5.95
N ASP A 81 -13.15 2.59 5.76
CA ASP A 81 -13.82 1.83 6.81
C ASP A 81 -13.01 0.60 7.24
N GLU A 82 -13.45 -0.06 8.31
CA GLU A 82 -12.89 -1.33 8.73
C GLU A 82 -12.93 -2.37 7.61
N SER A 83 -11.86 -3.14 7.50
CA SER A 83 -11.69 -4.23 6.54
C SER A 83 -11.33 -5.53 7.28
N ARG A 84 -11.60 -6.67 6.65
CA ARG A 84 -11.10 -7.97 7.12
C ARG A 84 -9.62 -8.15 6.87
N ASP A 85 -9.11 -7.46 5.83
CA ASP A 85 -7.74 -7.56 5.39
C ASP A 85 -6.91 -6.41 5.92
N CYS A 86 -5.64 -6.67 6.17
CA CYS A 86 -4.64 -5.63 6.36
C CYS A 86 -4.05 -5.21 5.01
N ALA A 87 -3.35 -4.09 4.99
CA ALA A 87 -2.74 -3.57 3.78
C ALA A 87 -1.28 -3.13 4.00
N VAL A 88 -0.47 -3.24 2.95
CA VAL A 88 0.86 -2.63 2.90
C VAL A 88 0.88 -1.57 1.82
N VAL A 89 1.42 -0.40 2.15
CA VAL A 89 1.58 0.73 1.25
C VAL A 89 3.05 1.05 1.07
N LEU A 90 3.49 1.04 -0.19
CA LEU A 90 4.86 1.35 -0.60
C LEU A 90 4.85 2.47 -1.63
N LEU A 91 5.26 3.67 -1.25
CA LEU A 91 5.28 4.82 -2.13
C LEU A 91 6.56 4.86 -2.98
N LYS A 92 6.41 5.19 -4.26
CA LYS A 92 7.50 5.50 -5.18
C LYS A 92 7.73 7.00 -5.38
N GLN A 93 6.68 7.79 -5.13
CA GLN A 93 6.74 9.26 -5.21
C GLN A 93 5.79 9.85 -4.18
N GLY A 94 6.17 11.00 -3.63
CA GLY A 94 5.36 11.76 -2.69
C GLY A 94 5.32 11.15 -1.29
N HIS A 95 4.31 11.52 -0.55
CA HIS A 95 4.06 11.06 0.81
C HIS A 95 2.56 10.88 1.04
N ALA A 96 2.22 10.06 2.04
CA ALA A 96 0.87 9.86 2.53
C ALA A 96 0.85 9.94 4.06
N ARG A 97 -0.05 10.73 4.60
CA ARG A 97 -0.31 10.83 6.03
C ARG A 97 -1.53 9.98 6.37
N TYR A 98 -1.42 9.21 7.42
CA TYR A 98 -2.50 8.36 7.95
C TYR A 98 -2.87 8.80 9.34
N ALA A 99 -4.16 8.89 9.64
CA ALA A 99 -4.69 9.06 10.99
C ALA A 99 -5.57 7.86 11.32
N LEU A 100 -5.19 7.11 12.36
CA LEU A 100 -5.92 5.95 12.84
C LEU A 100 -5.68 5.77 14.34
N ASP A 101 -6.72 5.39 15.06
CA ASP A 101 -6.70 5.17 16.52
C ASP A 101 -6.06 6.33 17.31
N GLY A 102 -6.36 7.59 16.93
CA GLY A 102 -5.82 8.79 17.58
C GLY A 102 -4.34 9.09 17.30
N HIS A 103 -3.67 8.30 16.45
CA HIS A 103 -2.28 8.47 16.07
C HIS A 103 -2.13 8.89 14.62
N ALA A 104 -1.06 9.63 14.31
CA ALA A 104 -0.73 10.02 12.94
C ALA A 104 0.60 9.38 12.50
N PHE A 105 0.59 8.84 11.27
CA PHE A 105 1.72 8.18 10.64
C PHE A 105 2.03 8.82 9.30
N LEU A 106 3.31 8.77 8.88
CA LEU A 106 3.74 9.30 7.60
C LEU A 106 4.48 8.21 6.80
N ALA A 107 3.92 7.84 5.66
CA ALA A 107 4.64 7.09 4.65
C ALA A 107 5.30 8.05 3.67
N SER A 108 6.53 7.78 3.26
CA SER A 108 7.30 8.61 2.33
C SER A 108 8.05 7.76 1.32
N ALA A 109 8.05 8.21 0.08
CA ALA A 109 8.72 7.50 -1.00
C ALA A 109 10.20 7.24 -0.70
N GLY A 110 10.60 5.98 -0.81
CA GLY A 110 11.98 5.54 -0.65
C GLY A 110 12.48 5.42 0.79
N SER A 111 11.79 5.99 1.79
CA SER A 111 12.23 5.96 3.19
C SER A 111 11.29 5.17 4.11
N THR A 112 9.98 5.35 3.98
CA THR A 112 9.02 4.76 4.92
C THR A 112 7.83 4.17 4.19
N GLY A 113 7.64 2.86 4.30
CA GLY A 113 6.41 2.17 3.97
C GLY A 113 5.45 2.16 5.16
N MET A 114 4.22 1.68 4.92
CA MET A 114 3.21 1.58 5.97
C MET A 114 2.52 0.23 5.92
N PHE A 115 2.43 -0.44 7.07
CA PHE A 115 1.49 -1.52 7.31
C PHE A 115 0.26 -0.96 8.02
N LEU A 116 -0.90 -1.20 7.45
CA LEU A 116 -2.21 -0.77 7.92
C LEU A 116 -3.00 -2.01 8.36
N PRO A 117 -3.36 -2.14 9.64
CA PRO A 117 -4.31 -3.16 10.06
C PRO A 117 -5.69 -2.87 9.43
N GLY A 118 -6.58 -3.88 9.46
CA GLY A 118 -7.92 -3.75 8.91
C GLY A 118 -8.88 -2.87 9.74
N MET A 119 -8.40 -1.73 10.25
CA MET A 119 -9.17 -0.76 11.01
C MET A 119 -9.46 0.50 10.18
N GLU A 120 -10.44 1.27 10.63
CA GLU A 120 -10.78 2.56 10.03
C GLU A 120 -9.60 3.53 10.07
N TYR A 121 -9.36 4.25 8.97
CA TYR A 121 -8.34 5.29 8.90
C TYR A 121 -8.70 6.42 7.93
N LEU A 122 -8.14 7.60 8.20
CA LEU A 122 -8.10 8.72 7.29
C LEU A 122 -6.72 8.79 6.64
N GLN A 123 -6.68 8.92 5.32
CA GLN A 123 -5.46 9.12 4.54
C GLN A 123 -5.48 10.46 3.81
N GLU A 124 -4.38 11.19 3.86
CA GLU A 124 -4.14 12.36 3.01
C GLU A 124 -2.85 12.16 2.23
N THR A 125 -2.92 12.34 0.91
CA THR A 125 -1.76 12.19 0.03
C THR A 125 -1.32 13.53 -0.55
N SER A 126 -0.02 13.69 -0.76
CA SER A 126 0.51 14.65 -1.72
C SER A 126 0.25 14.16 -3.15
N LEU A 127 0.85 14.79 -4.17
CA LEU A 127 1.00 14.15 -5.48
C LEU A 127 1.85 12.88 -5.28
N ALA A 128 1.21 11.73 -5.25
CA ALA A 128 1.80 10.47 -4.84
C ALA A 128 1.61 9.38 -5.88
N SER A 129 2.59 8.50 -5.98
CA SER A 129 2.44 7.23 -6.68
C SER A 129 3.03 6.10 -5.87
N GLY A 130 2.44 4.91 -5.97
CA GLY A 130 2.89 3.76 -5.21
C GLY A 130 2.09 2.50 -5.49
N LEU A 131 2.31 1.55 -4.62
CA LEU A 131 1.66 0.26 -4.58
C LEU A 131 0.95 0.11 -3.23
N ILE A 132 -0.26 -0.42 -3.26
CA ILE A 132 -0.97 -0.97 -2.12
C ILE A 132 -1.33 -2.42 -2.43
N TYR A 133 -1.21 -3.31 -1.46
CA TYR A 133 -1.70 -4.68 -1.57
C TYR A 133 -2.31 -5.15 -0.26
N ASN A 134 -3.39 -5.92 -0.39
CA ASN A 134 -4.17 -6.42 0.72
C ASN A 134 -3.76 -7.84 1.07
N LEU A 135 -3.79 -8.17 2.34
CA LEU A 135 -3.32 -9.43 2.90
C LEU A 135 -4.29 -9.93 3.95
N SER A 136 -4.56 -11.23 3.95
CA SER A 136 -5.24 -11.89 5.07
C SER A 136 -4.35 -11.85 6.31
N PRO A 137 -4.77 -11.24 7.43
CA PRO A 137 -3.97 -11.20 8.65
C PRO A 137 -3.70 -12.59 9.21
N GLN A 138 -4.60 -13.56 9.02
CA GLN A 138 -4.42 -14.93 9.46
C GLN A 138 -3.30 -15.65 8.69
N LEU A 139 -3.23 -15.45 7.37
CA LEU A 139 -2.15 -16.00 6.56
C LEU A 139 -0.83 -15.31 6.89
N LEU A 140 -0.83 -13.98 6.97
CA LEU A 140 0.37 -13.21 7.30
C LEU A 140 0.94 -13.59 8.68
N ALA A 141 0.08 -13.83 9.67
CA ALA A 141 0.51 -14.28 11.00
C ALA A 141 1.24 -15.63 10.94
N ARG A 142 0.80 -16.57 10.10
CA ARG A 142 1.51 -17.86 9.90
C ARG A 142 2.92 -17.64 9.33
N TYR A 143 3.05 -16.80 8.31
CA TYR A 143 4.36 -16.46 7.74
C TYR A 143 5.27 -15.73 8.72
N LEU A 144 4.73 -14.89 9.61
CA LEU A 144 5.49 -14.27 10.71
C LEU A 144 6.00 -15.32 11.70
N CYS A 145 5.17 -16.30 12.08
CA CYS A 145 5.60 -17.41 12.95
C CYS A 145 6.73 -18.23 12.28
N GLU A 146 6.61 -18.55 10.99
CA GLU A 146 7.65 -19.25 10.23
C GLU A 146 8.94 -18.42 10.14
N ALA A 147 8.84 -17.14 9.79
CA ALA A 147 9.98 -16.22 9.68
C ALA A 147 10.71 -16.02 11.03
N SER A 148 9.99 -16.16 12.16
CA SER A 148 10.58 -16.10 13.51
C SER A 148 11.31 -17.37 13.92
N GLY A 149 11.33 -18.42 13.08
CA GLY A 149 11.85 -19.73 13.46
C GLY A 149 11.03 -20.42 14.54
N GLY A 150 9.73 -20.09 14.67
CA GLY A 150 8.82 -20.66 15.66
C GLY A 150 8.90 -20.02 17.05
N THR A 151 9.64 -18.92 17.21
CA THR A 151 9.72 -18.18 18.49
C THR A 151 8.50 -17.30 18.74
N LEU A 152 7.80 -16.86 17.67
CA LEU A 152 6.56 -16.09 17.76
C LEU A 152 5.36 -17.05 17.68
N HIS A 153 4.45 -16.98 18.65
CA HIS A 153 3.19 -17.73 18.64
C HIS A 153 2.15 -17.02 17.76
N LEU A 154 1.18 -17.81 17.27
CA LEU A 154 0.16 -17.29 16.34
C LEU A 154 -0.67 -16.14 16.94
N ASP A 155 -1.04 -16.24 18.22
CA ASP A 155 -1.82 -15.20 18.89
C ASP A 155 -1.01 -13.89 19.05
N ASP A 156 0.30 -14.00 19.31
CA ASP A 156 1.20 -12.85 19.39
C ASP A 156 1.39 -12.21 18.02
N ALA A 157 1.53 -13.02 16.97
CA ALA A 157 1.60 -12.54 15.59
C ALA A 157 0.30 -11.81 15.19
N LEU A 158 -0.86 -12.36 15.51
CA LEU A 158 -2.14 -11.70 15.27
C LEU A 158 -2.29 -10.42 16.09
N HIS A 159 -1.78 -10.38 17.32
CA HIS A 159 -1.78 -9.17 18.14
C HIS A 159 -0.88 -8.08 17.51
N LEU A 160 0.31 -8.44 17.05
CA LEU A 160 1.22 -7.54 16.34
C LEU A 160 0.55 -6.92 15.09
N LEU A 161 -0.18 -7.72 14.32
CA LEU A 161 -0.87 -7.30 13.10
C LEU A 161 -2.12 -6.43 13.35
N ARG A 162 -2.52 -6.22 14.60
CA ARG A 162 -3.56 -5.23 14.96
C ARG A 162 -3.00 -3.82 15.13
N GLN A 163 -1.68 -3.67 15.11
CA GLN A 163 -1.02 -2.37 15.29
C GLN A 163 -0.54 -1.83 13.94
N PRO A 164 -0.77 -0.54 13.64
CA PRO A 164 -0.15 0.08 12.49
C PRO A 164 1.37 0.14 12.66
N GLN A 165 2.11 -0.09 11.58
CA GLN A 165 3.56 -0.14 11.64
C GLN A 165 4.19 0.66 10.50
N ALA A 166 5.10 1.56 10.82
CA ALA A 166 5.98 2.20 9.86
C ALA A 166 7.12 1.23 9.50
N ILE A 167 7.36 1.02 8.22
CA ILE A 167 8.39 0.12 7.69
C ILE A 167 9.58 0.98 7.26
N ASN A 168 10.73 0.81 7.89
CA ASN A 168 11.94 1.51 7.50
C ASN A 168 12.53 0.90 6.22
N LEU A 169 12.32 1.56 5.10
CA LEU A 169 12.77 1.11 3.78
C LEU A 169 14.25 1.43 3.49
N GLU A 170 14.90 2.26 4.30
CA GLU A 170 16.32 2.63 4.11
C GLU A 170 17.27 1.57 4.66
N HIS A 171 16.80 0.68 5.52
CA HIS A 171 17.62 -0.38 6.07
C HIS A 171 18.08 -1.37 4.96
N PRO A 172 19.38 -1.72 4.87
CA PRO A 172 19.91 -2.56 3.79
C PRO A 172 19.20 -3.91 3.62
N ALA A 173 18.83 -4.58 4.72
CA ALA A 173 18.08 -5.83 4.67
C ALA A 173 16.69 -5.62 4.05
N MET A 174 16.02 -4.50 4.36
CA MET A 174 14.72 -4.16 3.79
C MET A 174 14.81 -3.89 2.28
N GLN A 175 15.90 -3.31 1.80
CA GLN A 175 16.13 -3.09 0.37
C GLN A 175 16.18 -4.41 -0.42
N GLN A 176 16.76 -5.48 0.15
CA GLN A 176 16.77 -6.80 -0.48
C GLN A 176 15.36 -7.41 -0.52
N VAL A 177 14.59 -7.29 0.56
CA VAL A 177 13.19 -7.74 0.62
C VAL A 177 12.34 -6.98 -0.40
N LEU A 178 12.50 -5.65 -0.48
CA LEU A 178 11.79 -4.80 -1.45
C LEU A 178 12.13 -5.18 -2.89
N PHE A 179 13.39 -5.48 -3.17
CA PHE A 179 13.77 -5.97 -4.50
C PHE A 179 13.06 -7.28 -4.84
N GLY A 180 13.02 -8.25 -3.91
CA GLY A 180 12.28 -9.49 -4.07
C GLY A 180 10.78 -9.25 -4.33
N LEU A 181 10.13 -8.39 -3.54
CA LEU A 181 8.74 -8.00 -3.75
C LEU A 181 8.51 -7.39 -5.14
N GLN A 182 9.39 -6.49 -5.57
CA GLN A 182 9.28 -5.88 -6.90
C GLN A 182 9.37 -6.91 -8.03
N VAL A 183 10.24 -7.93 -7.88
CA VAL A 183 10.34 -9.02 -8.86
C VAL A 183 9.04 -9.83 -8.92
N LEU A 184 8.48 -10.23 -7.77
CA LEU A 184 7.23 -10.99 -7.72
C LEU A 184 6.06 -10.19 -8.32
N ILE A 185 5.93 -8.91 -7.95
CA ILE A 185 4.87 -8.03 -8.44
C ILE A 185 4.96 -7.83 -9.95
N ARG A 186 6.17 -7.62 -10.48
CA ARG A 186 6.38 -7.54 -11.94
C ARG A 186 6.05 -8.85 -12.65
N THR A 187 6.34 -9.98 -12.01
CA THR A 187 5.99 -11.30 -12.57
C THR A 187 4.46 -11.43 -12.66
N ILE A 188 3.71 -11.05 -11.61
CA ILE A 188 2.24 -11.03 -11.65
C ILE A 188 1.74 -10.14 -12.79
N ASP A 189 2.31 -8.94 -12.93
CA ASP A 189 1.92 -8.02 -14.00
C ASP A 189 2.16 -8.59 -15.41
N THR A 190 3.32 -9.25 -15.62
CA THR A 190 3.66 -9.86 -16.92
C THR A 190 2.82 -11.08 -17.28
N MET A 191 2.22 -11.77 -16.29
CA MET A 191 1.32 -12.89 -16.53
C MET A 191 0.00 -12.44 -17.17
N GLY A 192 -0.36 -11.16 -17.00
CA GLY A 192 -1.53 -10.54 -17.60
C GLY A 192 -2.86 -11.01 -17.01
N PRO A 193 -3.98 -10.39 -17.46
CA PRO A 193 -5.32 -10.61 -16.90
C PRO A 193 -5.96 -11.94 -17.30
N MET A 194 -5.37 -12.65 -18.25
CA MET A 194 -5.89 -13.93 -18.77
C MET A 194 -5.70 -15.10 -17.80
N GLN A 195 -4.91 -14.93 -16.76
CA GLN A 195 -4.70 -15.96 -15.74
C GLN A 195 -5.85 -15.93 -14.72
N GLN A 196 -6.40 -17.11 -14.41
CA GLN A 196 -7.35 -17.24 -13.31
C GLN A 196 -6.63 -16.89 -12.01
N PRO A 197 -7.27 -16.09 -11.11
CA PRO A 197 -6.65 -15.65 -9.85
C PRO A 197 -6.14 -16.79 -8.98
N ASP A 198 -6.81 -17.94 -9.00
CA ASP A 198 -6.50 -19.16 -8.25
C ASP A 198 -5.55 -20.11 -9.01
N SER A 199 -5.00 -19.69 -10.14
CA SER A 199 -4.02 -20.50 -10.86
C SER A 199 -2.78 -20.75 -10.00
N ARG A 200 -2.24 -21.97 -10.05
CA ARG A 200 -1.08 -22.37 -9.24
C ARG A 200 0.11 -21.40 -9.30
N PRO A 201 0.51 -20.85 -10.46
CA PRO A 201 1.58 -19.87 -10.50
C PRO A 201 1.26 -18.58 -9.72
N LEU A 202 0.03 -18.04 -9.81
CA LEU A 202 -0.37 -16.84 -9.09
C LEU A 202 -0.42 -17.08 -7.58
N VAL A 203 -0.92 -18.23 -7.14
CA VAL A 203 -0.91 -18.64 -5.71
C VAL A 203 0.53 -18.74 -5.19
N GLN A 204 1.47 -19.31 -5.94
CA GLN A 204 2.88 -19.37 -5.54
C GLN A 204 3.52 -17.97 -5.43
N LEU A 205 3.19 -17.06 -6.33
CA LEU A 205 3.67 -15.67 -6.25
C LEU A 205 3.07 -14.95 -5.05
N GLN A 206 1.79 -15.18 -4.75
CA GLN A 206 1.13 -14.68 -3.56
C GLN A 206 1.84 -15.17 -2.28
N GLU A 207 2.11 -16.47 -2.15
CA GLU A 207 2.85 -17.05 -1.02
C GLU A 207 4.22 -16.35 -0.84
N GLY A 208 4.94 -16.11 -1.94
CA GLY A 208 6.19 -15.35 -1.92
C GLY A 208 6.02 -13.92 -1.39
N ILE A 209 4.94 -13.23 -1.76
CA ILE A 209 4.65 -11.88 -1.25
C ILE A 209 4.35 -11.93 0.26
N TYR A 210 3.57 -12.91 0.75
CA TYR A 210 3.34 -13.07 2.18
C TYR A 210 4.65 -13.29 2.94
N ALA A 211 5.52 -14.18 2.45
CA ALA A 211 6.81 -14.47 3.08
C ALA A 211 7.72 -13.23 3.14
N LEU A 212 7.82 -12.47 2.05
CA LEU A 212 8.61 -11.24 2.03
C LEU A 212 7.99 -10.13 2.89
N THR A 213 6.66 -10.04 2.94
CA THR A 213 5.97 -9.08 3.82
C THR A 213 6.20 -9.42 5.29
N ALA A 214 6.15 -10.70 5.66
CA ALA A 214 6.51 -11.13 7.02
C ALA A 214 7.96 -10.74 7.38
N ALA A 215 8.89 -10.81 6.42
CA ALA A 215 10.26 -10.35 6.63
C ALA A 215 10.35 -8.82 6.81
N LEU A 216 9.48 -8.03 6.15
CA LEU A 216 9.41 -6.56 6.38
C LEU A 216 8.90 -6.19 7.78
N LEU A 217 8.03 -7.04 8.37
CA LEU A 217 7.35 -6.78 9.64
C LEU A 217 8.01 -7.48 10.83
N LYS A 218 9.11 -8.21 10.61
CA LYS A 218 9.79 -8.97 11.66
C LYS A 218 10.38 -8.05 12.74
N PRO A 219 10.01 -8.22 14.03
CA PRO A 219 10.40 -7.29 15.09
C PRO A 219 11.91 -7.21 15.36
N ASP A 220 12.62 -8.31 15.18
CA ASP A 220 14.03 -8.45 15.58
C ASP A 220 15.02 -7.68 14.70
N ASP A 221 14.64 -7.41 13.45
CA ASP A 221 15.46 -6.66 12.48
C ASP A 221 15.01 -5.20 12.32
N ALA A 222 13.90 -4.82 12.95
CA ALA A 222 13.48 -3.43 12.98
C ALA A 222 14.48 -2.65 13.85
N PRO A 223 15.24 -1.68 13.33
CA PRO A 223 16.12 -0.89 14.15
C PRO A 223 15.27 -0.24 15.26
N ARG A 224 15.82 -0.19 16.48
CA ARG A 224 15.21 0.48 17.65
C ARG A 224 14.77 1.93 17.38
N ALA A 225 15.10 2.49 16.21
CA ALA A 225 14.65 3.77 15.71
C ALA A 225 13.11 3.85 15.54
N LEU A 226 12.37 2.75 15.40
CA LEU A 226 10.90 2.78 15.43
C LEU A 226 10.34 3.24 16.80
N ASN A 227 11.09 3.04 17.88
CA ASN A 227 10.71 3.53 19.21
C ASN A 227 10.92 5.05 19.40
N SER A 228 11.63 5.73 18.50
CA SER A 228 11.84 7.18 18.51
C SER A 228 10.86 7.93 17.62
N TRP A 229 10.05 7.20 16.83
CA TRP A 229 9.06 7.81 15.96
C TRP A 229 7.81 8.15 16.80
N GLN A 230 7.69 9.42 17.20
CA GLN A 230 6.50 9.89 17.88
C GLN A 230 5.43 10.22 16.83
N PRO A 231 4.19 9.71 17.01
CA PRO A 231 3.07 10.11 16.18
C PRO A 231 2.92 11.63 16.25
N MET A 232 2.83 12.31 15.11
CA MET A 232 2.56 13.73 15.10
C MET A 232 1.17 13.96 15.70
N PRO A 233 1.01 14.89 16.66
CA PRO A 233 -0.31 15.25 17.14
C PRO A 233 -1.16 15.71 15.96
N MET A 234 -2.42 15.28 15.91
CA MET A 234 -3.39 15.76 14.96
C MET A 234 -3.58 17.26 15.19
N GLY A 235 -2.71 18.08 14.60
CA GLY A 235 -2.96 19.51 14.49
C GLY A 235 -4.19 19.67 13.61
N SER A 236 -5.10 20.55 14.02
CA SER A 236 -6.31 20.91 13.31
C SER A 236 -6.13 20.84 11.81
N LEU A 237 -6.87 19.94 11.18
CA LEU A 237 -7.06 19.89 9.74
C LEU A 237 -8.12 20.97 9.41
N ASP A 238 -7.76 22.26 9.59
CA ASP A 238 -8.53 23.42 9.13
C ASP A 238 -8.07 23.80 7.72
#